data_7354f2acbc99ff9d696815837c36d0fe
#
_entry.id   7354f2acbc99ff9d696815837c36d0fe
#
_cell.length_a   1.000
_cell.length_b   1.000
_cell.length_c   1.000
_cell.angle_alpha   90.00
_cell.angle_beta   90.00
_cell.angle_gamma   90.00
#
_symmetry.space_group_name_H-M   'P 1'
#
loop_
_entity.id
_entity.type
_entity.pdbx_description
1 polymer ?
#
loop_
_entity_poly.entity_id
_entity_poly.type
_entity_poly.pdbx_seq_one_letter_code
_entity_poly.pdbx_strand_id
1 'polypeptide(L)'
;MAVKNSIARKPQKDMTVTEYKVGEESIRLSPSIVRNYLVNGSGNVTDQEIMMFIGLCKYQHLNPFLREAYLIKYGNQPATIVTGKEAITKRAMRNARFSGQQAGVVIHHEDTGELEYREGSLVIPGEKLAGGWAKVYVKGFDVPIEAAVSFEEYVGRKSDGSINGQWSKKPATMIRKVALMQALREAFPEELGSMYASEEMGLEFDDSAVVPVTQPEATQQPETKAAVLEHTEAPKLPPQAAQMPQQPTVDDLEGMF
;
A
#
# COMPACT_ATOMS: atom_id res chain seq x y z
N MET A 1 32.84 -5.77 42.83
CA MET A 1 31.79 -4.76 42.49
C MET A 1 31.42 -4.94 41.03
N ALA A 2 30.26 -5.47 40.74
CA ALA A 2 29.79 -5.71 39.38
C ALA A 2 28.92 -4.51 38.94
N VAL A 3 29.37 -3.78 37.93
CA VAL A 3 28.65 -2.66 37.35
C VAL A 3 27.53 -3.23 36.43
N LYS A 4 26.28 -3.16 36.84
CA LYS A 4 25.14 -3.47 36.02
C LYS A 4 24.91 -2.30 35.04
N ASN A 5 25.36 -2.44 33.80
CA ASN A 5 25.05 -1.53 32.71
C ASN A 5 23.65 -1.87 32.18
N SER A 6 22.62 -1.30 32.77
CA SER A 6 21.26 -1.37 32.24
C SER A 6 21.08 -0.20 31.25
N ILE A 7 21.35 -0.44 29.97
CA ILE A 7 20.98 0.46 28.92
C ILE A 7 19.45 0.36 28.80
N ALA A 8 18.74 1.25 29.50
CA ALA A 8 17.32 1.44 29.29
C ALA A 8 17.11 1.89 27.83
N ARG A 9 16.57 1.00 26.98
CA ARG A 9 16.04 1.42 25.68
C ARG A 9 15.00 2.49 25.94
N LYS A 10 15.27 3.72 25.45
CA LYS A 10 14.25 4.77 25.44
C LYS A 10 13.00 4.19 24.78
N PRO A 11 11.80 4.37 25.37
CA PRO A 11 10.57 3.97 24.70
C PRO A 11 10.51 4.73 23.37
N GLN A 12 10.48 3.98 22.27
CA GLN A 12 10.29 4.53 20.95
C GLN A 12 8.90 5.18 20.96
N LYS A 13 8.86 6.49 20.74
CA LYS A 13 7.64 7.30 20.74
C LYS A 13 6.64 6.61 19.81
N ASP A 14 5.52 6.13 20.34
CA ASP A 14 4.47 5.49 19.58
C ASP A 14 4.03 6.44 18.48
N MET A 15 4.45 6.17 17.25
CA MET A 15 4.01 6.91 16.09
C MET A 15 2.52 6.59 15.89
N THR A 16 1.73 7.63 15.71
CA THR A 16 0.27 7.62 15.68
C THR A 16 -0.27 6.52 14.76
N VAL A 17 -1.22 5.73 15.26
CA VAL A 17 -1.98 4.77 14.45
C VAL A 17 -2.76 5.55 13.40
N THR A 18 -2.62 5.20 12.14
CA THR A 18 -3.41 5.74 11.03
C THR A 18 -4.59 4.83 10.78
N GLU A 19 -5.78 5.39 10.82
CA GLU A 19 -7.03 4.68 10.51
C GLU A 19 -7.63 5.22 9.21
N TYR A 20 -8.13 4.33 8.35
CA TYR A 20 -8.83 4.66 7.11
C TYR A 20 -9.74 3.51 6.69
N LYS A 21 -10.69 3.80 5.79
CA LYS A 21 -11.65 2.81 5.29
C LYS A 21 -11.27 2.26 3.92
N VAL A 22 -11.50 0.96 3.75
CA VAL A 22 -11.42 0.26 2.45
C VAL A 22 -12.75 -0.48 2.26
N GLY A 23 -13.65 0.08 1.46
CA GLY A 23 -15.05 -0.37 1.44
C GLY A 23 -15.69 -0.17 2.81
N GLU A 24 -16.26 -1.24 3.37
CA GLU A 24 -16.87 -1.23 4.72
C GLU A 24 -15.86 -1.50 5.85
N GLU A 25 -14.65 -1.96 5.53
CA GLU A 25 -13.64 -2.31 6.52
C GLU A 25 -12.86 -1.09 7.01
N SER A 26 -12.63 -1.00 8.32
CA SER A 26 -11.70 -0.04 8.93
C SER A 26 -10.33 -0.67 9.06
N ILE A 27 -9.33 -0.07 8.40
CA ILE A 27 -7.94 -0.51 8.42
C ILE A 27 -7.15 0.37 9.38
N ARG A 28 -6.39 -0.26 10.28
CA ARG A 28 -5.54 0.41 11.26
C ARG A 28 -4.08 0.03 11.02
N LEU A 29 -3.26 1.00 10.65
CA LEU A 29 -1.82 0.83 10.44
C LEU A 29 -1.02 1.67 11.41
N SER A 30 -0.02 1.05 12.01
CA SER A 30 1.03 1.73 12.76
C SER A 30 2.39 1.36 12.17
N PRO A 31 3.43 2.17 12.38
CA PRO A 31 4.79 1.82 11.94
C PRO A 31 5.30 0.49 12.48
N SER A 32 4.89 0.11 13.68
CA SER A 32 5.24 -1.19 14.27
C SER A 32 4.55 -2.36 13.53
N ILE A 33 3.27 -2.20 13.16
CA ILE A 33 2.54 -3.19 12.36
C ILE A 33 3.20 -3.35 10.99
N VAL A 34 3.48 -2.25 10.30
CA VAL A 34 4.13 -2.30 8.98
C VAL A 34 5.47 -2.99 9.08
N ARG A 35 6.34 -2.59 10.03
CA ARG A 35 7.69 -3.15 10.17
C ARG A 35 7.70 -4.63 10.49
N ASN A 36 6.77 -5.09 11.32
CA ASN A 36 6.77 -6.48 11.81
C ASN A 36 6.04 -7.45 10.87
N TYR A 37 5.08 -6.97 10.07
CA TYR A 37 4.17 -7.86 9.34
C TYR A 37 4.02 -7.56 7.85
N LEU A 38 4.35 -6.35 7.39
CA LEU A 38 4.03 -5.92 6.02
C LEU A 38 5.26 -5.58 5.17
N VAL A 39 6.46 -5.69 5.73
CA VAL A 39 7.72 -5.52 4.99
C VAL A 39 8.15 -6.85 4.38
N ASN A 40 8.49 -6.83 3.11
CA ASN A 40 9.03 -7.96 2.36
C ASN A 40 10.49 -7.69 1.96
N GLY A 41 11.27 -8.76 1.81
CA GLY A 41 12.70 -8.67 1.51
C GLY A 41 13.57 -8.68 2.76
N SER A 42 14.90 -8.46 2.58
CA SER A 42 15.92 -8.60 3.61
C SER A 42 16.43 -7.26 4.19
N GLY A 43 15.92 -6.13 3.69
CA GLY A 43 16.37 -4.80 4.09
C GLY A 43 15.63 -4.22 5.30
N ASN A 44 16.32 -3.37 6.06
CA ASN A 44 15.70 -2.61 7.15
C ASN A 44 15.02 -1.35 6.61
N VAL A 45 13.71 -1.22 6.83
CA VAL A 45 12.93 -0.04 6.41
C VAL A 45 13.11 1.12 7.39
N THR A 46 13.20 2.33 6.85
CA THR A 46 13.23 3.57 7.60
C THR A 46 11.83 4.01 8.00
N ASP A 47 11.72 4.88 9.01
CA ASP A 47 10.44 5.45 9.42
C ASP A 47 9.79 6.26 8.28
N GLN A 48 10.59 6.95 7.48
CA GLN A 48 10.12 7.70 6.31
C GLN A 48 9.48 6.77 5.26
N GLU A 49 10.13 5.65 4.92
CA GLU A 49 9.58 4.66 3.98
C GLU A 49 8.28 4.05 4.49
N ILE A 50 8.20 3.76 5.79
CA ILE A 50 6.96 3.28 6.43
C ILE A 50 5.84 4.31 6.35
N MET A 51 6.14 5.57 6.66
CA MET A 51 5.14 6.65 6.59
C MET A 51 4.64 6.88 5.16
N MET A 52 5.52 6.79 4.17
CA MET A 52 5.13 6.84 2.75
C MET A 52 4.21 5.68 2.37
N PHE A 53 4.53 4.47 2.81
CA PHE A 53 3.68 3.30 2.58
C PHE A 53 2.30 3.43 3.22
N ILE A 54 2.22 3.84 4.50
CA ILE A 54 0.95 4.09 5.19
C ILE A 54 0.15 5.20 4.47
N GLY A 55 0.82 6.28 4.07
CA GLY A 55 0.22 7.38 3.33
C GLY A 55 -0.38 6.91 2.00
N LEU A 56 0.35 6.11 1.23
CA LEU A 56 -0.13 5.55 -0.04
C LEU A 56 -1.32 4.63 0.18
N CYS A 57 -1.26 3.70 1.15
CA CYS A 57 -2.37 2.80 1.47
C CYS A 57 -3.64 3.58 1.84
N LYS A 58 -3.51 4.63 2.67
CA LYS A 58 -4.62 5.49 3.06
C LYS A 58 -5.19 6.26 1.88
N TYR A 59 -4.34 6.91 1.08
CA TYR A 59 -4.76 7.72 -0.08
C TYR A 59 -5.43 6.87 -1.16
N GLN A 60 -4.85 5.69 -1.43
CA GLN A 60 -5.35 4.76 -2.45
C GLN A 60 -6.42 3.81 -1.92
N HIS A 61 -6.82 3.89 -0.65
CA HIS A 61 -7.77 2.98 -0.02
C HIS A 61 -7.40 1.50 -0.26
N LEU A 62 -6.13 1.12 0.01
CA LEU A 62 -5.62 -0.24 -0.15
C LEU A 62 -5.57 -0.95 1.20
N ASN A 63 -5.96 -2.23 1.21
CA ASN A 63 -5.81 -3.09 2.38
C ASN A 63 -4.54 -3.96 2.23
N PRO A 64 -3.41 -3.61 2.88
CA PRO A 64 -2.17 -4.38 2.76
C PRO A 64 -2.26 -5.76 3.42
N PHE A 65 -3.20 -5.98 4.36
CA PHE A 65 -3.45 -7.30 4.94
C PHE A 65 -4.08 -8.27 3.93
N LEU A 66 -4.80 -7.75 2.93
CA LEU A 66 -5.35 -8.50 1.81
C LEU A 66 -4.43 -8.51 0.58
N ARG A 67 -3.14 -8.18 0.75
CA ARG A 67 -2.14 -8.15 -0.33
C ARG A 67 -2.43 -7.11 -1.42
N GLU A 68 -3.16 -6.06 -1.10
CA GLU A 68 -3.42 -4.98 -2.05
C GLU A 68 -2.24 -4.01 -2.19
N ALA A 69 -1.31 -4.01 -1.22
CA ALA A 69 -0.05 -3.25 -1.29
C ALA A 69 1.06 -3.97 -0.54
N TYR A 70 2.30 -3.80 -1.03
CA TYR A 70 3.52 -4.38 -0.45
C TYR A 70 4.60 -3.33 -0.30
N LEU A 71 5.34 -3.40 0.80
CA LEU A 71 6.58 -2.63 1.01
C LEU A 71 7.76 -3.59 0.89
N ILE A 72 8.54 -3.43 -0.18
CA ILE A 72 9.63 -4.36 -0.52
C ILE A 72 10.96 -3.63 -0.35
N LYS A 73 11.90 -4.22 0.38
CA LYS A 73 13.24 -3.67 0.55
C LYS A 73 14.31 -4.74 0.52
N TYR A 74 15.29 -4.56 -0.35
CA TYR A 74 16.46 -5.43 -0.44
C TYR A 74 17.71 -4.67 -0.04
N GLY A 75 18.43 -5.19 0.96
CA GLY A 75 19.68 -4.61 1.45
C GLY A 75 19.55 -3.11 1.76
N ASN A 76 20.43 -2.30 1.20
CA ASN A 76 20.47 -0.84 1.41
C ASN A 76 19.75 -0.03 0.30
N GLN A 77 19.12 -0.69 -0.67
CA GLN A 77 18.35 0.00 -1.70
C GLN A 77 17.13 0.71 -1.07
N PRO A 78 16.64 1.81 -1.65
CA PRO A 78 15.37 2.40 -1.24
C PRO A 78 14.25 1.37 -1.24
N ALA A 79 13.33 1.46 -0.28
CA ALA A 79 12.17 0.59 -0.29
C ALA A 79 11.24 0.93 -1.46
N THR A 80 10.73 -0.11 -2.10
CA THR A 80 9.78 0.02 -3.21
C THR A 80 8.38 -0.34 -2.72
N ILE A 81 7.42 0.51 -3.06
CA ILE A 81 6.01 0.24 -2.78
C ILE A 81 5.37 -0.26 -4.07
N VAL A 82 4.80 -1.45 -4.02
CA VAL A 82 4.09 -2.03 -5.16
C VAL A 82 2.65 -2.34 -4.80
N THR A 83 1.78 -2.26 -5.80
CA THR A 83 0.36 -2.59 -5.67
C THR A 83 0.14 -4.01 -6.18
N GLY A 84 -0.65 -4.78 -5.46
CA GLY A 84 -1.04 -6.12 -5.93
C GLY A 84 -1.87 -6.03 -7.21
N LYS A 85 -1.56 -6.89 -8.18
CA LYS A 85 -2.30 -6.97 -9.46
C LYS A 85 -3.82 -7.03 -9.23
N GLU A 86 -4.24 -7.80 -8.24
CA GLU A 86 -5.67 -7.98 -7.92
C GLU A 86 -6.34 -6.65 -7.50
N ALA A 87 -5.63 -5.79 -6.78
CA ALA A 87 -6.14 -4.47 -6.39
C ALA A 87 -6.31 -3.55 -7.61
N ILE A 88 -5.36 -3.56 -8.53
CA ILE A 88 -5.41 -2.79 -9.78
C ILE A 88 -6.61 -3.26 -10.63
N THR A 89 -6.69 -4.56 -10.88
CA THR A 89 -7.78 -5.14 -11.68
C THR A 89 -9.16 -4.88 -11.05
N LYS A 90 -9.30 -5.12 -9.75
CA LYS A 90 -10.53 -4.89 -8.99
C LYS A 90 -10.98 -3.42 -9.06
N ARG A 91 -10.04 -2.48 -8.99
CA ARG A 91 -10.33 -1.04 -9.10
C ARG A 91 -10.79 -0.67 -10.52
N ALA A 92 -10.10 -1.16 -11.56
CA ALA A 92 -10.52 -0.97 -12.94
C ALA A 92 -11.93 -1.52 -13.20
N MET A 93 -12.21 -2.75 -12.75
CA MET A 93 -13.52 -3.40 -12.92
C MET A 93 -14.67 -2.68 -12.20
N ARG A 94 -14.39 -1.92 -11.15
CA ARG A 94 -15.38 -1.08 -10.44
C ARG A 94 -15.70 0.23 -11.17
N ASN A 95 -14.85 0.66 -12.10
CA ASN A 95 -15.09 1.86 -12.87
C ASN A 95 -16.30 1.63 -13.80
N ALA A 96 -17.29 2.54 -13.76
CA ALA A 96 -18.52 2.45 -14.55
C ALA A 96 -18.28 2.44 -16.08
N ARG A 97 -17.12 2.95 -16.51
CA ARG A 97 -16.69 2.96 -17.91
C ARG A 97 -15.97 1.68 -18.35
N PHE A 98 -15.58 0.81 -17.43
CA PHE A 98 -14.94 -0.47 -17.78
C PHE A 98 -15.92 -1.35 -18.55
N SER A 99 -15.51 -1.87 -19.71
CA SER A 99 -16.36 -2.68 -20.61
C SER A 99 -15.76 -4.05 -20.92
N GLY A 100 -14.57 -4.33 -20.41
CA GLY A 100 -13.87 -5.62 -20.58
C GLY A 100 -12.40 -5.46 -20.88
N GLN A 101 -11.71 -6.59 -20.89
CA GLN A 101 -10.28 -6.64 -21.19
C GLN A 101 -9.91 -7.97 -21.86
N GLN A 102 -8.88 -7.94 -22.70
CA GLN A 102 -8.20 -9.10 -23.24
C GLN A 102 -6.70 -8.96 -23.01
N ALA A 103 -6.00 -10.06 -22.81
CA ALA A 103 -4.56 -10.01 -22.65
C ALA A 103 -3.93 -11.36 -23.03
N GLY A 104 -2.74 -11.30 -23.59
CA GLY A 104 -2.06 -12.48 -24.09
C GLY A 104 -0.56 -12.30 -24.25
N VAL A 105 0.03 -13.23 -24.96
CA VAL A 105 1.45 -13.26 -25.29
C VAL A 105 1.65 -13.00 -26.78
N VAL A 106 2.84 -12.51 -27.12
CA VAL A 106 3.31 -12.38 -28.51
C VAL A 106 4.37 -13.43 -28.73
N ILE A 107 4.12 -14.30 -29.72
CA ILE A 107 5.03 -15.35 -30.15
C ILE A 107 5.72 -14.92 -31.45
N HIS A 108 7.01 -15.10 -31.52
CA HIS A 108 7.78 -14.92 -32.74
C HIS A 108 8.08 -16.26 -33.39
N HIS A 109 7.59 -16.46 -34.58
CA HIS A 109 7.89 -17.61 -35.43
C HIS A 109 9.20 -17.37 -36.18
N GLU A 110 10.28 -18.01 -35.72
CA GLU A 110 11.62 -17.75 -36.27
C GLU A 110 11.80 -18.20 -37.73
N ASP A 111 10.99 -19.15 -38.19
CA ASP A 111 10.97 -19.69 -39.56
C ASP A 111 10.32 -18.72 -40.57
N THR A 112 9.27 -18.03 -40.17
CA THR A 112 8.53 -17.07 -41.02
C THR A 112 8.84 -15.61 -40.71
N GLY A 113 9.38 -15.30 -39.51
CA GLY A 113 9.57 -13.97 -39.00
C GLY A 113 8.28 -13.31 -38.52
N GLU A 114 7.15 -14.02 -38.51
CA GLU A 114 5.84 -13.50 -38.13
C GLU A 114 5.66 -13.40 -36.60
N LEU A 115 4.83 -12.44 -36.18
CA LEU A 115 4.37 -12.29 -34.80
C LEU A 115 2.93 -12.76 -34.66
N GLU A 116 2.69 -13.73 -33.79
CA GLU A 116 1.37 -14.21 -33.42
C GLU A 116 0.94 -13.59 -32.08
N TYR A 117 -0.23 -12.96 -32.06
CA TYR A 117 -0.86 -12.43 -30.85
C TYR A 117 -1.84 -13.46 -30.30
N ARG A 118 -1.39 -14.22 -29.31
CA ARG A 118 -2.15 -15.32 -28.70
C ARG A 118 -2.76 -14.90 -27.38
N GLU A 119 -4.06 -15.12 -27.21
CA GLU A 119 -4.74 -14.83 -25.94
C GLU A 119 -4.32 -15.84 -24.86
N GLY A 120 -4.21 -15.34 -23.60
CA GLY A 120 -3.74 -16.15 -22.48
C GLY A 120 -2.22 -16.20 -22.36
N SER A 121 -1.71 -17.26 -21.74
CA SER A 121 -0.27 -17.41 -21.44
C SER A 121 0.31 -18.75 -21.97
N LEU A 122 -0.37 -19.36 -22.94
CA LEU A 122 0.09 -20.62 -23.50
C LEU A 122 1.26 -20.36 -24.46
N VAL A 123 2.39 -21.00 -24.19
CA VAL A 123 3.56 -21.06 -25.05
C VAL A 123 3.95 -22.53 -25.18
N ILE A 124 4.05 -23.03 -26.40
CA ILE A 124 4.39 -24.41 -26.67
C ILE A 124 5.91 -24.56 -26.69
N PRO A 125 6.48 -25.72 -26.27
CA PRO A 125 7.92 -25.98 -26.36
C PRO A 125 8.45 -25.76 -27.78
N GLY A 126 9.52 -24.95 -27.91
CA GLY A 126 10.12 -24.58 -29.20
C GLY A 126 9.63 -23.25 -29.77
N GLU A 127 8.58 -22.66 -29.22
CA GLU A 127 8.15 -21.28 -29.57
C GLU A 127 8.97 -20.23 -28.85
N LYS A 128 9.20 -19.11 -29.53
CA LYS A 128 9.93 -17.97 -28.97
C LYS A 128 8.98 -16.88 -28.45
N LEU A 129 8.95 -16.72 -27.14
CA LEU A 129 8.20 -15.66 -26.49
C LEU A 129 8.84 -14.30 -26.78
N ALA A 130 8.16 -13.43 -27.54
CA ALA A 130 8.62 -12.10 -27.88
C ALA A 130 8.12 -11.02 -26.92
N GLY A 131 6.90 -11.18 -26.40
CA GLY A 131 6.30 -10.15 -25.55
C GLY A 131 4.94 -10.52 -24.99
N GLY A 132 4.26 -9.49 -24.47
CA GLY A 132 2.88 -9.56 -24.03
C GLY A 132 2.05 -8.45 -24.67
N TRP A 133 0.75 -8.65 -24.73
CA TRP A 133 -0.20 -7.65 -25.20
C TRP A 133 -1.46 -7.62 -24.35
N ALA A 134 -2.15 -6.47 -24.33
CA ALA A 134 -3.45 -6.33 -23.70
C ALA A 134 -4.30 -5.29 -24.40
N LYS A 135 -5.62 -5.45 -24.30
CA LYS A 135 -6.64 -4.51 -24.76
C LYS A 135 -7.62 -4.28 -23.63
N VAL A 136 -7.95 -3.00 -23.38
CA VAL A 136 -8.94 -2.60 -22.39
C VAL A 136 -10.02 -1.80 -23.08
N TYR A 137 -11.25 -2.29 -22.96
CA TYR A 137 -12.42 -1.67 -23.57
C TYR A 137 -13.06 -0.67 -22.60
N VAL A 138 -13.21 0.57 -23.05
CA VAL A 138 -13.75 1.69 -22.25
C VAL A 138 -15.02 2.21 -22.91
N LYS A 139 -16.12 2.28 -22.17
CA LYS A 139 -17.39 2.84 -22.70
C LYS A 139 -17.20 4.28 -23.17
N GLY A 140 -17.68 4.56 -24.39
CA GLY A 140 -17.54 5.86 -25.03
C GLY A 140 -16.26 6.03 -25.86
N PHE A 141 -15.45 4.98 -26.00
CA PHE A 141 -14.32 4.92 -26.91
C PHE A 141 -14.64 3.93 -28.04
N ASP A 142 -14.35 4.32 -29.28
CA ASP A 142 -14.58 3.48 -30.45
C ASP A 142 -13.56 2.36 -30.59
N VAL A 143 -12.37 2.56 -30.02
CA VAL A 143 -11.28 1.60 -30.05
C VAL A 143 -10.82 1.27 -28.62
N PRO A 144 -10.32 0.05 -28.37
CA PRO A 144 -9.74 -0.30 -27.07
C PRO A 144 -8.44 0.47 -26.85
N ILE A 145 -8.09 0.68 -25.59
CA ILE A 145 -6.72 1.07 -25.18
C ILE A 145 -5.86 -0.20 -25.26
N GLU A 146 -4.77 -0.12 -26.00
CA GLU A 146 -3.89 -1.27 -26.27
C GLU A 146 -2.50 -1.04 -25.73
N ALA A 147 -1.90 -2.08 -25.15
CA ALA A 147 -0.47 -2.11 -24.80
C ALA A 147 0.16 -3.39 -25.37
N ALA A 148 1.32 -3.25 -25.99
CA ALA A 148 2.17 -4.35 -26.40
C ALA A 148 3.58 -4.09 -25.86
N VAL A 149 4.12 -5.06 -25.13
CA VAL A 149 5.38 -4.90 -24.38
C VAL A 149 6.37 -5.99 -24.76
N SER A 150 7.65 -5.61 -24.87
CA SER A 150 8.74 -6.54 -25.18
C SER A 150 9.11 -7.39 -23.95
N PHE A 151 9.34 -8.67 -24.13
CA PHE A 151 9.84 -9.54 -23.07
C PHE A 151 11.21 -9.09 -22.55
N GLU A 152 12.13 -8.74 -23.44
CA GLU A 152 13.49 -8.33 -23.09
C GLU A 152 13.55 -7.02 -22.28
N GLU A 153 12.60 -6.12 -22.50
CA GLU A 153 12.52 -4.84 -21.81
C GLU A 153 12.09 -5.01 -20.34
N TYR A 154 11.16 -5.93 -20.09
CA TYR A 154 10.54 -6.08 -18.76
C TYR A 154 11.06 -7.27 -17.97
N VAL A 155 11.79 -8.21 -18.59
CA VAL A 155 12.26 -9.40 -17.88
C VAL A 155 13.13 -9.02 -16.68
N GLY A 156 12.64 -9.38 -15.48
CA GLY A 156 13.35 -9.12 -14.23
C GLY A 156 14.66 -9.90 -14.15
N ARG A 157 15.77 -9.18 -13.90
CA ARG A 157 17.10 -9.76 -13.79
C ARG A 157 17.69 -9.56 -12.40
N LYS A 158 18.52 -10.49 -11.98
CA LYS A 158 19.33 -10.40 -10.78
C LYS A 158 20.54 -9.50 -11.01
N SER A 159 21.28 -9.19 -9.95
CA SER A 159 22.50 -8.41 -10.00
C SER A 159 23.62 -9.01 -10.88
N ASP A 160 23.60 -10.33 -11.07
CA ASP A 160 24.54 -11.06 -11.92
C ASP A 160 24.08 -11.12 -13.40
N GLY A 161 22.96 -10.46 -13.75
CA GLY A 161 22.39 -10.42 -15.09
C GLY A 161 21.50 -11.62 -15.45
N SER A 162 21.47 -12.67 -14.62
CA SER A 162 20.58 -13.80 -14.85
C SER A 162 19.10 -13.44 -14.62
N ILE A 163 18.20 -14.12 -15.34
CA ILE A 163 16.76 -13.92 -15.15
C ILE A 163 16.37 -14.38 -13.73
N ASN A 164 15.57 -13.55 -13.02
CA ASN A 164 15.13 -13.87 -11.67
C ASN A 164 14.16 -15.08 -11.65
N GLY A 165 13.94 -15.62 -10.44
CA GLY A 165 13.24 -16.89 -10.28
C GLY A 165 11.80 -16.90 -10.79
N GLN A 166 11.07 -15.79 -10.67
CA GLN A 166 9.68 -15.70 -11.16
C GLN A 166 9.61 -15.63 -12.68
N TRP A 167 10.42 -14.80 -13.29
CA TRP A 167 10.47 -14.65 -14.74
C TRP A 167 11.04 -15.90 -15.42
N SER A 168 11.97 -16.62 -14.78
CA SER A 168 12.49 -17.90 -15.27
C SER A 168 11.42 -19.00 -15.26
N LYS A 169 10.61 -19.08 -14.19
CA LYS A 169 9.61 -20.16 -14.04
C LYS A 169 8.32 -19.92 -14.83
N LYS A 170 7.89 -18.67 -14.99
CA LYS A 170 6.58 -18.30 -15.54
C LYS A 170 6.67 -17.09 -16.49
N PRO A 171 7.57 -17.11 -17.51
CA PRO A 171 7.84 -15.94 -18.36
C PRO A 171 6.60 -15.40 -19.06
N ALA A 172 5.79 -16.28 -19.66
CA ALA A 172 4.58 -15.93 -20.39
C ALA A 172 3.52 -15.27 -19.46
N THR A 173 3.36 -15.80 -18.25
CA THR A 173 2.43 -15.23 -17.26
C THR A 173 2.90 -13.84 -16.80
N MET A 174 4.20 -13.67 -16.60
CA MET A 174 4.77 -12.41 -16.13
C MET A 174 4.61 -11.30 -17.18
N ILE A 175 5.00 -11.54 -18.44
CA ILE A 175 4.91 -10.53 -19.48
C ILE A 175 3.46 -10.15 -19.84
N ARG A 176 2.54 -11.15 -19.81
CA ARG A 176 1.10 -10.89 -19.96
C ARG A 176 0.55 -10.00 -18.87
N LYS A 177 0.99 -10.19 -17.60
CA LYS A 177 0.60 -9.33 -16.49
C LYS A 177 1.08 -7.89 -16.70
N VAL A 178 2.32 -7.69 -17.14
CA VAL A 178 2.89 -6.36 -17.43
C VAL A 178 2.03 -5.64 -18.47
N ALA A 179 1.76 -6.28 -19.60
CA ALA A 179 0.93 -5.69 -20.65
C ALA A 179 -0.46 -5.28 -20.15
N LEU A 180 -1.10 -6.16 -19.36
CA LEU A 180 -2.41 -5.88 -18.81
C LEU A 180 -2.40 -4.71 -17.81
N MET A 181 -1.41 -4.64 -16.92
CA MET A 181 -1.31 -3.54 -15.94
C MET A 181 -1.08 -2.19 -16.63
N GLN A 182 -0.24 -2.17 -17.67
CA GLN A 182 0.00 -0.98 -18.46
C GLN A 182 -1.29 -0.51 -19.18
N ALA A 183 -1.98 -1.40 -19.90
CA ALA A 183 -3.21 -1.06 -20.59
C ALA A 183 -4.31 -0.56 -19.65
N LEU A 184 -4.46 -1.18 -18.46
CA LEU A 184 -5.42 -0.73 -17.45
C LEU A 184 -5.09 0.67 -16.92
N ARG A 185 -3.80 0.96 -16.66
CA ARG A 185 -3.37 2.27 -16.17
C ARG A 185 -3.53 3.37 -17.20
N GLU A 186 -3.31 3.07 -18.48
CA GLU A 186 -3.56 4.00 -19.58
C GLU A 186 -5.06 4.23 -19.80
N ALA A 187 -5.90 3.20 -19.61
CA ALA A 187 -7.35 3.31 -19.73
C ALA A 187 -8.00 4.11 -18.59
N PHE A 188 -7.43 4.04 -17.37
CA PHE A 188 -7.97 4.65 -16.16
C PHE A 188 -6.88 5.40 -15.37
N PRO A 189 -6.27 6.46 -15.95
CA PRO A 189 -5.10 7.12 -15.34
C PRO A 189 -5.44 7.84 -14.03
N GLU A 190 -6.65 8.33 -13.85
CA GLU A 190 -7.08 9.00 -12.61
C GLU A 190 -7.13 8.02 -11.44
N GLU A 191 -7.61 6.81 -11.67
CA GLU A 191 -7.77 5.79 -10.64
C GLU A 191 -6.52 4.95 -10.41
N LEU A 192 -5.70 4.74 -11.46
CA LEU A 192 -4.61 3.78 -11.46
C LEU A 192 -3.21 4.38 -11.69
N GLY A 193 -3.11 5.67 -11.99
CA GLY A 193 -1.86 6.31 -12.45
C GLY A 193 -0.67 6.20 -11.50
N SER A 194 -0.89 5.96 -10.21
CA SER A 194 0.17 5.77 -9.20
C SER A 194 0.32 4.32 -8.72
N MET A 195 -0.37 3.37 -9.35
CA MET A 195 -0.38 1.97 -8.95
C MET A 195 0.47 1.14 -9.92
N TYR A 196 1.61 0.65 -9.44
CA TYR A 196 2.55 -0.18 -10.20
C TYR A 196 2.64 -1.56 -9.57
N ALA A 197 2.56 -2.61 -10.40
CA ALA A 197 2.74 -3.98 -9.96
C ALA A 197 4.23 -4.36 -9.90
N SER A 198 4.57 -5.36 -9.09
CA SER A 198 5.95 -5.84 -8.93
C SER A 198 6.57 -6.31 -10.25
N GLU A 199 5.76 -6.89 -11.11
CA GLU A 199 6.15 -7.40 -12.42
C GLU A 199 6.64 -6.29 -13.35
N GLU A 200 6.00 -5.11 -13.30
CA GLU A 200 6.39 -3.95 -14.12
C GLU A 200 7.73 -3.34 -13.68
N MET A 201 8.10 -3.56 -12.42
CA MET A 201 9.34 -3.04 -11.84
C MET A 201 10.50 -4.06 -11.88
N GLY A 202 10.28 -5.23 -12.51
CA GLY A 202 11.27 -6.30 -12.59
C GLY A 202 11.68 -6.90 -11.24
N LEU A 203 10.90 -6.69 -10.19
CA LEU A 203 11.22 -7.14 -8.84
C LEU A 203 11.04 -8.66 -8.72
N GLU A 204 11.95 -9.30 -7.98
CA GLU A 204 11.82 -10.71 -7.60
C GLU A 204 10.90 -10.82 -6.38
N PHE A 205 9.60 -10.79 -6.61
CA PHE A 205 8.61 -10.89 -5.55
C PHE A 205 7.51 -11.89 -5.92
N ASP A 206 7.37 -12.95 -5.13
CA ASP A 206 6.31 -13.96 -5.31
C ASP A 206 5.15 -13.66 -4.35
N ASP A 207 4.13 -12.99 -4.86
CA ASP A 207 2.92 -12.69 -4.11
C ASP A 207 2.10 -13.93 -3.73
N SER A 208 2.30 -15.07 -4.45
CA SER A 208 1.63 -16.33 -4.14
C SER A 208 2.19 -17.01 -2.89
N ALA A 209 3.44 -16.72 -2.54
CA ALA A 209 4.10 -17.27 -1.36
C ALA A 209 3.75 -16.51 -0.05
N VAL A 210 3.22 -15.29 -0.16
CA VAL A 210 2.87 -14.48 1.01
C VAL A 210 1.54 -14.95 1.60
N VAL A 211 1.52 -15.32 2.88
CA VAL A 211 0.29 -15.66 3.60
C VAL A 211 -0.47 -14.38 3.96
N PRO A 212 -1.79 -14.28 3.76
CA PRO A 212 -2.56 -13.14 4.23
C PRO A 212 -2.39 -12.95 5.74
N VAL A 213 -2.01 -11.75 6.16
CA VAL A 213 -1.88 -11.42 7.58
C VAL A 213 -3.22 -10.89 8.06
N THR A 214 -3.82 -11.55 9.04
CA THR A 214 -5.01 -11.01 9.72
C THR A 214 -4.58 -9.74 10.48
N GLN A 215 -5.40 -8.69 10.39
CA GLN A 215 -5.15 -7.47 11.15
C GLN A 215 -5.00 -7.82 12.64
N PRO A 216 -3.89 -7.45 13.31
CA PRO A 216 -3.75 -7.71 14.73
C PRO A 216 -4.90 -7.04 15.48
N GLU A 217 -5.65 -7.79 16.28
CA GLU A 217 -6.65 -7.21 17.19
C GLU A 217 -5.93 -6.18 18.06
N ALA A 218 -6.49 -4.97 18.11
CA ALA A 218 -6.00 -3.95 19.00
C ALA A 218 -6.10 -4.49 20.43
N THR A 219 -4.97 -4.86 21.01
CA THR A 219 -4.91 -5.16 22.44
C THR A 219 -5.47 -3.93 23.16
N GLN A 220 -6.67 -4.03 23.68
CA GLN A 220 -7.25 -3.02 24.56
C GLN A 220 -6.20 -2.85 25.67
N GLN A 221 -5.60 -1.67 25.74
CA GLN A 221 -4.83 -1.33 26.94
C GLN A 221 -5.76 -1.57 28.12
N PRO A 222 -5.33 -2.29 29.17
CA PRO A 222 -6.15 -2.40 30.36
C PRO A 222 -6.42 -0.98 30.83
N GLU A 223 -7.71 -0.61 30.86
CA GLU A 223 -8.15 0.60 31.54
C GLU A 223 -7.57 0.55 32.94
N THR A 224 -6.65 1.47 33.21
CA THR A 224 -6.17 1.68 34.56
C THR A 224 -7.38 2.14 35.36
N LYS A 225 -8.00 1.22 36.11
CA LYS A 225 -9.01 1.55 37.08
C LYS A 225 -8.37 2.57 37.99
N ALA A 226 -8.80 3.81 37.86
CA ALA A 226 -8.49 4.86 38.82
C ALA A 226 -8.98 4.37 40.19
N ALA A 227 -8.03 4.12 41.07
CA ALA A 227 -8.32 3.81 42.47
C ALA A 227 -9.11 5.01 43.03
N VAL A 228 -10.35 4.75 43.41
CA VAL A 228 -11.16 5.68 44.18
C VAL A 228 -10.46 5.83 45.54
N LEU A 229 -9.77 6.96 45.72
CA LEU A 229 -9.31 7.37 47.03
C LEU A 229 -10.53 7.85 47.82
N GLU A 230 -10.87 7.05 48.84
CA GLU A 230 -11.84 7.45 49.87
C GLU A 230 -11.43 8.80 50.48
N HIS A 231 -12.29 9.79 50.33
CA HIS A 231 -12.17 11.07 51.00
C HIS A 231 -12.47 10.89 52.50
N THR A 232 -11.41 11.01 53.30
CA THR A 232 -11.54 11.25 54.73
C THR A 232 -11.98 12.68 54.93
N GLU A 233 -13.06 12.89 55.68
CA GLU A 233 -13.64 14.19 56.03
C GLU A 233 -12.60 15.12 56.70
N ALA A 234 -12.51 16.35 56.22
CA ALA A 234 -11.81 17.45 56.87
C ALA A 234 -12.82 18.42 57.51
N PRO A 235 -12.48 19.07 58.65
CA PRO A 235 -13.44 19.74 59.53
C PRO A 235 -13.95 21.06 58.97
N LYS A 236 -15.23 21.37 59.27
CA LYS A 236 -15.97 22.58 58.94
C LYS A 236 -15.35 23.85 59.56
N LEU A 237 -15.05 24.86 58.78
CA LEU A 237 -14.82 26.23 59.18
C LEU A 237 -16.09 27.10 58.95
N PRO A 238 -16.37 28.10 59.77
CA PRO A 238 -17.63 28.88 59.72
C PRO A 238 -17.63 29.91 58.57
N PRO A 239 -18.80 30.39 58.13
CA PRO A 239 -18.93 31.23 56.92
C PRO A 239 -18.52 32.69 57.18
N GLN A 240 -17.58 33.18 56.39
CA GLN A 240 -17.36 34.61 56.22
C GLN A 240 -18.05 35.09 54.96
N ALA A 241 -18.89 36.11 55.12
CA ALA A 241 -19.56 36.83 54.05
C ALA A 241 -18.53 37.63 53.23
N ALA A 242 -18.42 37.33 51.95
CA ALA A 242 -17.67 38.15 50.99
C ALA A 242 -18.65 38.84 50.04
N GLN A 243 -18.57 40.16 50.06
CA GLN A 243 -19.32 41.09 49.20
C GLN A 243 -18.90 40.90 47.73
N MET A 244 -19.87 40.82 46.83
CA MET A 244 -19.67 40.84 45.39
C MET A 244 -19.34 42.28 44.92
N PRO A 245 -18.36 42.50 44.03
CA PRO A 245 -18.22 43.75 43.32
C PRO A 245 -19.27 43.84 42.21
N GLN A 246 -19.94 45.00 42.15
CA GLN A 246 -20.91 45.37 41.12
C GLN A 246 -20.22 45.59 39.77
N GLN A 247 -20.83 45.08 38.71
CA GLN A 247 -20.44 45.39 37.34
C GLN A 247 -20.85 46.82 36.96
N PRO A 248 -20.05 47.58 36.20
CA PRO A 248 -20.44 48.90 35.70
C PRO A 248 -21.52 48.79 34.63
N THR A 249 -22.50 49.69 34.69
CA THR A 249 -23.60 49.84 33.76
C THR A 249 -23.19 50.60 32.50
N VAL A 250 -23.99 50.47 31.43
CA VAL A 250 -23.70 50.90 30.05
C VAL A 250 -23.63 52.45 29.89
N ASP A 251 -23.87 53.27 30.94
CA ASP A 251 -23.92 54.72 30.85
C ASP A 251 -22.57 55.45 31.09
N ASP A 252 -21.49 54.68 31.34
CA ASP A 252 -20.18 55.30 31.62
C ASP A 252 -19.26 55.41 30.37
N LEU A 253 -19.77 55.25 29.18
CA LEU A 253 -19.00 55.26 27.91
C LEU A 253 -19.36 56.43 26.95
N GLU A 254 -20.17 57.40 27.36
CA GLU A 254 -20.35 58.64 26.58
C GLU A 254 -19.53 59.79 27.19
N GLY A 255 -18.28 59.90 26.77
CA GLY A 255 -17.49 61.07 27.23
C GLY A 255 -16.01 61.04 26.92
N MET A 256 -15.64 60.44 25.74
CA MET A 256 -14.28 60.64 25.18
C MET A 256 -14.31 60.56 23.66
N PHE A 257 -14.71 61.68 23.07
CA PHE A 257 -14.18 62.24 21.82
C PHE A 257 -14.51 63.72 21.82
#